data_c83060b4c8fb0abebd903944a65a7752
#
_entry.id   c83060b4c8fb0abebd903944a65a7752
#
_cell.length_a   1.000
_cell.length_b   1.000
_cell.length_c   1.000
_cell.angle_alpha   90.00
_cell.angle_beta   90.00
_cell.angle_gamma   90.00
#
_symmetry.space_group_name_H-M   'P 1'
#
loop_
_entity.id
_entity.type
_entity.pdbx_description
1 polymer ?
#
loop_
_entity_poly.entity_id
_entity_poly.type
_entity_poly.pdbx_seq_one_letter_code
_entity_poly.pdbx_strand_id
1 'polypeptide(L)'
;MKKNYNFLNKVFLAVLIPFLLFSCIKFEKSEPLSGPDKARKNIEEGRGISLGGAVKGIRKGTTYEFSTANPMWRASLETLDFLPLNTVDYSGGIIISDWYFDSSSNTNESIKIAIRFLSNDIRSESLKVTVHQRTCKISNNCKIILLENSNIQEELHKTILRKASLIEKDQKNKKK
;
A
#
# COMPACT_ATOMS: atom_id res chain seq x y z
N MET A 1 -36.17 57.29 -42.22
CA MET A 1 -35.09 56.32 -41.89
C MET A 1 -35.47 55.11 -41.06
N LYS A 2 -36.73 54.77 -40.78
CA LYS A 2 -37.16 53.60 -39.95
C LYS A 2 -37.47 52.31 -40.74
N LYS A 3 -37.54 52.34 -42.06
CA LYS A 3 -38.00 51.21 -42.87
C LYS A 3 -36.93 50.19 -43.21
N ASN A 4 -35.63 50.54 -43.16
CA ASN A 4 -34.52 49.65 -43.49
C ASN A 4 -34.04 48.78 -42.31
N TYR A 5 -34.33 49.18 -41.08
CA TYR A 5 -33.91 48.44 -39.92
C TYR A 5 -34.63 47.08 -39.73
N ASN A 6 -35.93 47.10 -40.09
CA ASN A 6 -36.73 45.86 -40.01
C ASN A 6 -36.39 44.85 -41.08
N PHE A 7 -35.90 45.30 -42.25
CA PHE A 7 -35.46 44.40 -43.32
C PHE A 7 -34.14 43.76 -43.01
N LEU A 8 -33.16 44.51 -42.48
CA LEU A 8 -31.87 44.02 -42.05
C LEU A 8 -31.98 43.00 -40.91
N ASN A 9 -32.89 43.28 -39.97
CA ASN A 9 -33.11 42.37 -38.84
C ASN A 9 -33.78 41.06 -39.23
N LYS A 10 -34.68 41.09 -40.23
CA LYS A 10 -35.30 39.88 -40.77
C LYS A 10 -34.30 39.03 -41.59
N VAL A 11 -33.40 39.65 -42.32
CA VAL A 11 -32.35 38.96 -43.08
C VAL A 11 -31.33 38.36 -42.09
N PHE A 12 -30.97 39.08 -41.03
CA PHE A 12 -30.07 38.59 -39.98
C PHE A 12 -30.68 37.39 -39.25
N LEU A 13 -31.96 37.45 -38.93
CA LEU A 13 -32.69 36.35 -38.27
C LEU A 13 -32.81 35.12 -39.19
N ALA A 14 -33.05 35.33 -40.48
CA ALA A 14 -33.17 34.24 -41.47
C ALA A 14 -31.86 33.50 -41.75
N VAL A 15 -30.71 34.15 -41.54
CA VAL A 15 -29.38 33.52 -41.66
C VAL A 15 -28.92 32.85 -40.35
N LEU A 16 -29.33 33.40 -39.22
CA LEU A 16 -28.91 32.89 -37.90
C LEU A 16 -29.62 31.58 -37.50
N ILE A 17 -30.89 31.43 -37.91
CA ILE A 17 -31.70 30.24 -37.58
C ILE A 17 -31.15 28.93 -38.19
N PRO A 18 -30.77 28.86 -39.49
CA PRO A 18 -30.21 27.65 -40.06
C PRO A 18 -28.82 27.30 -39.48
N PHE A 19 -28.06 28.31 -38.99
CA PHE A 19 -26.75 28.07 -38.43
C PHE A 19 -26.84 27.38 -37.03
N LEU A 20 -27.91 27.65 -36.29
CA LEU A 20 -28.17 26.97 -35.01
C LEU A 20 -28.71 25.53 -35.17
N LEU A 21 -29.32 25.22 -36.31
CA LEU A 21 -29.86 23.88 -36.58
C LEU A 21 -28.80 22.90 -37.11
N PHE A 22 -27.65 23.39 -37.59
CA PHE A 22 -26.53 22.54 -38.04
C PHE A 22 -25.63 22.05 -36.92
N SER A 23 -25.83 22.47 -35.67
CA SER A 23 -25.06 22.05 -34.50
C SER A 23 -25.51 20.74 -33.84
N CYS A 24 -26.43 20.00 -34.44
CA CYS A 24 -26.69 18.62 -34.05
C CYS A 24 -25.63 17.69 -34.68
N ILE A 25 -24.38 17.80 -34.25
CA ILE A 25 -23.42 16.71 -34.37
C ILE A 25 -24.00 15.53 -33.58
N LYS A 26 -24.48 14.51 -34.32
CA LYS A 26 -24.80 13.22 -33.69
C LYS A 26 -23.53 12.72 -33.01
N PHE A 27 -23.47 12.86 -31.72
CA PHE A 27 -22.48 12.15 -30.89
C PHE A 27 -22.85 10.67 -31.00
N GLU A 28 -22.23 9.99 -31.93
CA GLU A 28 -22.35 8.55 -32.07
C GLU A 28 -21.74 7.95 -30.80
N LYS A 29 -22.63 7.46 -29.97
CA LYS A 29 -22.24 6.79 -28.71
C LYS A 29 -21.55 5.50 -29.13
N SER A 30 -20.22 5.55 -29.27
CA SER A 30 -19.41 4.37 -29.49
C SER A 30 -19.71 3.39 -28.35
N GLU A 31 -20.17 2.21 -28.70
CA GLU A 31 -20.35 1.14 -27.72
C GLU A 31 -19.04 0.95 -26.93
N PRO A 32 -19.12 0.73 -25.61
CA PRO A 32 -17.93 0.53 -24.81
C PRO A 32 -17.23 -0.74 -25.30
N LEU A 33 -16.08 -0.58 -25.92
CA LEU A 33 -15.23 -1.67 -26.37
C LEU A 33 -15.02 -2.68 -25.23
N SER A 34 -15.12 -3.96 -25.54
CA SER A 34 -14.80 -5.04 -24.60
C SER A 34 -13.36 -4.91 -24.09
N GLY A 35 -13.05 -5.46 -22.93
CA GLY A 35 -11.72 -5.36 -22.34
C GLY A 35 -10.57 -5.73 -23.29
N PRO A 36 -10.66 -6.87 -24.03
CA PRO A 36 -9.65 -7.28 -25.01
C PRO A 36 -9.50 -6.33 -26.19
N ASP A 37 -10.60 -5.80 -26.72
CA ASP A 37 -10.59 -4.90 -27.88
C ASP A 37 -10.01 -3.53 -27.52
N LYS A 38 -10.28 -3.07 -26.30
CA LYS A 38 -9.67 -1.84 -25.76
C LYS A 38 -8.17 -1.98 -25.56
N ALA A 39 -7.72 -3.17 -25.16
CA ALA A 39 -6.29 -3.46 -25.01
C ALA A 39 -5.58 -3.46 -26.37
N ARG A 40 -6.16 -4.08 -27.40
CA ARG A 40 -5.64 -4.07 -28.78
C ARG A 40 -5.53 -2.67 -29.34
N LYS A 41 -6.59 -1.88 -29.22
CA LYS A 41 -6.60 -0.49 -29.68
C LYS A 41 -5.54 0.37 -28.98
N ASN A 42 -5.33 0.19 -27.69
CA ASN A 42 -4.28 0.89 -26.94
C ASN A 42 -2.87 0.51 -27.41
N ILE A 43 -2.65 -0.76 -27.79
CA ILE A 43 -1.37 -1.23 -28.34
C ILE A 43 -1.12 -0.61 -29.72
N GLU A 44 -2.13 -0.60 -30.61
CA GLU A 44 -2.06 -0.01 -31.95
C GLU A 44 -1.81 1.50 -31.89
N GLU A 45 -2.38 2.20 -30.91
CA GLU A 45 -2.19 3.63 -30.70
C GLU A 45 -0.91 3.97 -29.90
N GLY A 46 -0.06 2.99 -29.58
CA GLY A 46 1.17 3.19 -28.82
C GLY A 46 0.95 3.58 -27.36
N ARG A 47 -0.28 3.48 -26.88
CA ARG A 47 -0.63 3.69 -25.47
C ARG A 47 -0.41 2.39 -24.71
N GLY A 48 0.43 2.43 -23.68
CA GLY A 48 0.70 1.26 -22.84
C GLY A 48 -0.59 0.63 -22.29
N ILE A 49 -0.56 -0.69 -22.06
CA ILE A 49 -1.68 -1.41 -21.44
C ILE A 49 -1.81 -0.94 -20.00
N SER A 50 -2.84 -0.14 -19.71
CA SER A 50 -3.20 0.17 -18.34
C SER A 50 -3.83 -1.08 -17.70
N LEU A 51 -3.05 -1.83 -16.94
CA LEU A 51 -3.51 -2.97 -16.14
C LEU A 51 -4.56 -2.56 -15.08
N GLY A 52 -4.72 -1.26 -14.81
CA GLY A 52 -5.66 -0.75 -13.81
C GLY A 52 -7.14 -1.03 -14.10
N GLY A 53 -7.53 -1.24 -15.35
CA GLY A 53 -8.92 -1.53 -15.74
C GLY A 53 -9.29 -3.01 -15.69
N ALA A 54 -8.34 -3.90 -15.99
CA ALA A 54 -8.58 -5.35 -16.02
C ALA A 54 -8.58 -5.99 -14.63
N VAL A 55 -8.03 -5.30 -13.62
CA VAL A 55 -7.80 -5.86 -12.27
C VAL A 55 -8.88 -5.46 -11.26
N LYS A 56 -9.91 -4.72 -11.67
CA LYS A 56 -10.99 -4.30 -10.76
C LYS A 56 -11.82 -5.47 -10.19
N GLY A 57 -11.73 -6.68 -10.81
CA GLY A 57 -12.39 -7.91 -10.34
C GLY A 57 -11.46 -8.89 -9.60
N ILE A 58 -10.14 -8.73 -9.70
CA ILE A 58 -9.15 -9.68 -9.15
C ILE A 58 -8.43 -9.13 -7.90
N ARG A 59 -8.63 -7.84 -7.56
CA ARG A 59 -8.05 -7.24 -6.36
C ARG A 59 -8.82 -7.58 -5.07
N LYS A 60 -8.95 -8.87 -4.80
CA LYS A 60 -8.84 -9.40 -3.45
C LYS A 60 -7.44 -9.98 -3.20
N GLY A 61 -6.47 -9.63 -4.02
CA GLY A 61 -5.07 -9.76 -3.69
C GLY A 61 -4.78 -8.79 -2.55
N THR A 62 -4.38 -9.30 -1.43
CA THR A 62 -3.85 -8.59 -0.27
C THR A 62 -2.74 -7.64 -0.73
N THR A 63 -3.11 -6.43 -1.15
CA THR A 63 -2.15 -5.33 -1.19
C THR A 63 -1.90 -5.02 0.28
N TYR A 64 -0.84 -5.59 0.83
CA TYR A 64 -0.36 -5.24 2.16
C TYR A 64 0.17 -3.81 2.08
N GLU A 65 -0.74 -2.85 2.08
CA GLU A 65 -0.36 -1.46 2.34
C GLU A 65 -0.04 -1.36 3.82
N PHE A 66 1.18 -1.74 4.19
CA PHE A 66 1.75 -1.41 5.49
C PHE A 66 2.05 0.09 5.51
N SER A 67 1.01 0.88 5.31
CA SER A 67 1.15 2.32 5.41
C SER A 67 1.54 2.68 6.85
N THR A 68 2.14 3.84 7.03
CA THR A 68 2.43 4.41 8.36
C THR A 68 1.17 4.47 9.25
N ALA A 69 -0.02 4.31 8.67
CA ALA A 69 -1.29 4.22 9.36
C ALA A 69 -1.60 2.81 9.90
N ASN A 70 -0.91 1.74 9.46
CA ASN A 70 -1.18 0.40 9.95
C ASN A 70 -0.77 0.28 11.43
N PRO A 71 -1.70 -0.05 12.34
CA PRO A 71 -1.41 -0.13 13.77
C PRO A 71 -0.36 -1.18 14.13
N MET A 72 -0.37 -2.35 13.45
CA MET A 72 0.60 -3.41 13.72
C MET A 72 2.02 -3.01 13.30
N TRP A 73 2.16 -2.35 12.16
CA TRP A 73 3.43 -1.82 11.69
C TRP A 73 4.03 -0.81 12.68
N ARG A 74 3.23 0.18 13.08
CA ARG A 74 3.64 1.17 14.08
C ARG A 74 4.02 0.55 15.42
N ALA A 75 3.18 -0.37 15.90
CA ALA A 75 3.45 -1.08 17.15
C ALA A 75 4.75 -1.88 17.10
N SER A 76 5.08 -2.47 15.95
CA SER A 76 6.33 -3.21 15.76
C SER A 76 7.54 -2.29 15.79
N LEU A 77 7.50 -1.17 15.06
CA LEU A 77 8.58 -0.18 15.10
C LEU A 77 8.79 0.38 16.52
N GLU A 78 7.71 0.76 17.21
CA GLU A 78 7.77 1.25 18.60
C GLU A 78 8.25 0.16 19.60
N THR A 79 8.06 -1.09 19.27
CA THR A 79 8.54 -2.20 20.13
C THR A 79 10.01 -2.51 19.89
N LEU A 80 10.48 -2.30 18.67
CA LEU A 80 11.88 -2.54 18.26
C LEU A 80 12.75 -1.28 18.31
N ASP A 81 12.26 -0.16 18.83
CA ASP A 81 12.93 1.16 18.82
C ASP A 81 14.32 1.14 19.47
N PHE A 82 14.53 0.25 20.43
CA PHE A 82 15.83 0.07 21.10
C PHE A 82 16.87 -0.70 20.27
N LEU A 83 16.47 -1.29 19.13
CA LEU A 83 17.34 -2.11 18.28
C LEU A 83 17.76 -1.34 17.02
N PRO A 84 19.02 -1.46 16.57
CA PRO A 84 19.38 -1.01 15.24
C PRO A 84 18.64 -1.87 14.19
N LEU A 85 17.95 -1.22 13.25
CA LEU A 85 17.23 -1.89 12.20
C LEU A 85 18.12 -2.00 10.96
N ASN A 86 18.21 -3.19 10.39
CA ASN A 86 18.98 -3.48 9.16
C ASN A 86 18.12 -3.33 7.92
N THR A 87 16.90 -3.86 7.96
CA THR A 87 15.96 -3.84 6.83
C THR A 87 14.56 -3.48 7.29
N VAL A 88 13.97 -2.51 6.61
CA VAL A 88 12.58 -2.11 6.81
C VAL A 88 11.94 -2.02 5.43
N ASP A 89 11.20 -3.06 5.05
CA ASP A 89 10.50 -3.12 3.76
C ASP A 89 9.00 -3.04 3.96
N TYR A 90 8.44 -1.88 3.63
CA TYR A 90 7.01 -1.60 3.72
C TYR A 90 6.19 -2.47 2.78
N SER A 91 6.66 -2.65 1.55
CA SER A 91 5.92 -3.38 0.51
C SER A 91 5.94 -4.88 0.75
N GLY A 92 7.07 -5.40 1.22
CA GLY A 92 7.23 -6.80 1.58
C GLY A 92 6.69 -7.16 2.97
N GLY A 93 6.34 -6.16 3.77
CA GLY A 93 5.84 -6.38 5.13
C GLY A 93 6.87 -7.05 6.03
N ILE A 94 8.13 -6.57 5.98
CA ILE A 94 9.24 -7.18 6.71
C ILE A 94 10.03 -6.10 7.48
N ILE A 95 10.32 -6.39 8.74
CA ILE A 95 11.26 -5.62 9.56
C ILE A 95 12.32 -6.58 10.08
N ILE A 96 13.60 -6.26 9.90
CA ILE A 96 14.73 -7.07 10.36
C ILE A 96 15.67 -6.16 11.15
N SER A 97 15.98 -6.52 12.41
CA SER A 97 17.02 -5.86 13.19
C SER A 97 18.41 -6.23 12.69
N ASP A 98 19.40 -5.48 13.08
CA ASP A 98 20.79 -5.97 13.05
C ASP A 98 21.04 -6.91 14.25
N TRP A 99 22.25 -7.46 14.32
CA TRP A 99 22.68 -8.25 15.47
C TRP A 99 22.84 -7.34 16.69
N TYR A 100 22.04 -7.62 17.71
CA TYR A 100 22.07 -6.91 18.99
C TYR A 100 22.72 -7.78 20.04
N PHE A 101 23.62 -7.21 20.81
CA PHE A 101 24.23 -7.85 21.97
C PHE A 101 24.08 -6.94 23.18
N ASP A 102 23.80 -7.53 24.33
CA ASP A 102 23.76 -6.80 25.58
C ASP A 102 25.19 -6.74 26.16
N SER A 103 25.76 -5.53 26.20
CA SER A 103 27.09 -5.28 26.73
C SER A 103 27.22 -5.58 28.22
N SER A 104 26.10 -5.68 28.95
CA SER A 104 26.07 -6.05 30.38
C SER A 104 26.23 -7.55 30.60
N SER A 105 25.96 -8.37 29.60
CA SER A 105 26.17 -9.81 29.66
C SER A 105 27.55 -10.15 29.10
N ASN A 106 28.38 -10.83 29.92
CA ASN A 106 29.69 -11.36 29.50
C ASN A 106 29.58 -12.52 28.48
N THR A 107 28.49 -12.57 27.75
CA THR A 107 28.21 -13.63 26.77
C THR A 107 28.55 -13.16 25.36
N ASN A 108 29.34 -13.94 24.62
CA ASN A 108 29.59 -13.72 23.20
C ASN A 108 28.34 -14.02 22.33
N GLU A 109 27.16 -13.67 22.84
CA GLU A 109 25.88 -13.96 22.26
C GLU A 109 25.25 -12.69 21.70
N SER A 110 24.63 -12.80 20.54
CA SER A 110 23.85 -11.74 19.95
C SER A 110 22.56 -12.30 19.36
N ILE A 111 21.53 -11.48 19.34
CA ILE A 111 20.23 -11.83 18.76
C ILE A 111 19.93 -10.98 17.55
N LYS A 112 19.20 -11.54 16.60
CA LYS A 112 18.61 -10.87 15.46
C LYS A 112 17.12 -11.19 15.40
N ILE A 113 16.30 -10.17 15.27
CA ILE A 113 14.84 -10.29 15.25
C ILE A 113 14.36 -9.97 13.84
N ALA A 114 13.50 -10.84 13.31
CA ALA A 114 12.79 -10.61 12.07
C ALA A 114 11.28 -10.69 12.30
N ILE A 115 10.55 -9.68 11.88
CA ILE A 115 9.10 -9.59 11.92
C ILE A 115 8.57 -9.65 10.50
N ARG A 116 7.61 -10.55 10.25
CA ARG A 116 6.88 -10.64 8.98
C ARG A 116 5.40 -10.47 9.24
N PHE A 117 4.79 -9.57 8.48
CA PHE A 117 3.36 -9.36 8.48
C PHE A 117 2.73 -10.25 7.41
N LEU A 118 1.78 -11.07 7.80
CA LEU A 118 1.08 -12.01 6.93
C LEU A 118 -0.30 -11.50 6.51
N SER A 119 -0.88 -10.57 7.31
CA SER A 119 -2.09 -9.84 6.99
C SER A 119 -2.13 -8.49 7.71
N ASN A 120 -3.11 -7.64 7.36
CA ASN A 120 -3.30 -6.32 7.98
C ASN A 120 -4.15 -6.36 9.26
N ASP A 121 -4.73 -7.50 9.57
CA ASP A 121 -5.61 -7.66 10.73
C ASP A 121 -4.79 -7.80 12.02
N ILE A 122 -5.32 -7.26 13.13
CA ILE A 122 -4.69 -7.42 14.44
C ILE A 122 -5.08 -8.77 15.03
N ARG A 123 -4.40 -9.82 14.57
CA ARG A 123 -4.58 -11.20 15.00
C ARG A 123 -3.25 -11.91 15.17
N SER A 124 -3.22 -12.93 15.99
CA SER A 124 -2.01 -13.69 16.27
C SER A 124 -1.35 -14.30 15.03
N GLU A 125 -2.15 -14.86 14.14
CA GLU A 125 -1.70 -15.46 12.88
C GLU A 125 -1.25 -14.45 11.82
N SER A 126 -1.53 -13.16 12.03
CA SER A 126 -1.15 -12.09 11.10
C SER A 126 0.27 -11.60 11.25
N LEU A 127 0.94 -12.03 12.31
CA LEU A 127 2.29 -11.60 12.67
C LEU A 127 3.18 -12.80 12.93
N LYS A 128 4.30 -12.90 12.23
CA LYS A 128 5.33 -13.90 12.49
C LYS A 128 6.59 -13.23 13.02
N VAL A 129 6.94 -13.50 14.27
CA VAL A 129 8.20 -13.09 14.89
C VAL A 129 9.18 -14.25 14.83
N THR A 130 10.41 -13.98 14.40
CA THR A 130 11.49 -14.97 14.32
C THR A 130 12.72 -14.42 15.03
N VAL A 131 13.32 -15.19 15.91
CA VAL A 131 14.50 -14.79 16.66
C VAL A 131 15.66 -15.73 16.36
N HIS A 132 16.76 -15.18 15.90
CA HIS A 132 18.01 -15.92 15.71
C HIS A 132 18.99 -15.53 16.80
N GLN A 133 19.68 -16.51 17.33
CA GLN A 133 20.80 -16.33 18.27
C GLN A 133 22.10 -16.68 17.57
N ARG A 134 23.10 -15.84 17.76
CA ARG A 134 24.46 -16.08 17.30
C ARG A 134 25.39 -16.13 18.49
N THR A 135 26.11 -17.22 18.64
CA THR A 135 27.14 -17.39 19.67
C THR A 135 28.51 -17.52 18.99
N CYS A 136 29.44 -16.63 19.34
CA CYS A 136 30.79 -16.61 18.78
C CYS A 136 31.83 -17.10 19.80
N LYS A 137 32.71 -18.01 19.40
CA LYS A 137 33.90 -18.41 20.20
C LYS A 137 35.08 -17.49 19.86
N ILE A 138 36.11 -17.51 20.72
CA ILE A 138 37.32 -16.66 20.66
C ILE A 138 38.06 -16.77 19.28
N SER A 139 37.83 -17.82 18.53
CA SER A 139 38.46 -18.08 17.20
C SER A 139 37.64 -17.59 15.99
N ASN A 140 36.75 -16.60 16.16
CA ASN A 140 35.85 -16.11 15.09
C ASN A 140 34.89 -17.17 14.52
N ASN A 141 34.74 -18.30 15.14
CA ASN A 141 33.77 -19.33 14.73
C ASN A 141 32.43 -19.05 15.41
N CYS A 142 31.48 -18.52 14.64
CA CYS A 142 30.14 -18.19 15.13
C CYS A 142 29.14 -19.25 14.69
N LYS A 143 28.34 -19.73 15.65
CA LYS A 143 27.19 -20.60 15.40
C LYS A 143 25.92 -19.79 15.45
N ILE A 144 25.06 -19.92 14.44
CA ILE A 144 23.74 -19.28 14.39
C ILE A 144 22.67 -20.37 14.54
N ILE A 145 21.72 -20.15 15.44
CA ILE A 145 20.57 -21.02 15.66
C ILE A 145 19.27 -20.22 15.61
N LEU A 146 18.21 -20.87 15.20
CA LEU A 146 16.85 -20.33 15.33
C LEU A 146 16.33 -20.68 16.73
N LEU A 147 15.86 -19.66 17.46
CA LEU A 147 15.19 -19.86 18.74
C LEU A 147 13.71 -20.10 18.51
N GLU A 148 13.31 -21.35 18.47
CA GLU A 148 11.90 -21.70 18.36
C GLU A 148 11.22 -21.63 19.73
N ASN A 149 10.02 -21.04 19.79
CA ASN A 149 9.22 -20.91 21.01
C ASN A 149 9.98 -20.26 22.19
N SER A 150 10.83 -19.29 21.89
CA SER A 150 11.55 -18.57 22.94
C SER A 150 10.63 -17.56 23.66
N ASN A 151 10.89 -17.32 24.93
CA ASN A 151 10.19 -16.30 25.71
C ASN A 151 10.27 -14.93 25.05
N ILE A 152 11.39 -14.60 24.40
CA ILE A 152 11.58 -13.35 23.66
C ILE A 152 10.59 -13.25 22.49
N GLN A 153 10.46 -14.33 21.72
CA GLN A 153 9.53 -14.39 20.58
C GLN A 153 8.09 -14.19 21.04
N GLU A 154 7.69 -14.89 22.09
CA GLU A 154 6.33 -14.84 22.64
C GLU A 154 6.01 -13.47 23.23
N GLU A 155 6.92 -12.88 23.98
CA GLU A 155 6.75 -11.56 24.59
C GLU A 155 6.67 -10.44 23.56
N LEU A 156 7.54 -10.46 22.53
CA LEU A 156 7.48 -9.52 21.41
C LEU A 156 6.14 -9.63 20.68
N HIS A 157 5.72 -10.84 20.39
CA HIS A 157 4.46 -11.09 19.68
C HIS A 157 3.25 -10.54 20.46
N LYS A 158 3.15 -10.84 21.77
CA LYS A 158 2.10 -10.32 22.66
C LYS A 158 2.15 -8.80 22.77
N THR A 159 3.34 -8.24 22.94
CA THR A 159 3.51 -6.79 23.12
C THR A 159 3.12 -6.02 21.88
N ILE A 160 3.51 -6.50 20.69
CA ILE A 160 3.14 -5.87 19.41
C ILE A 160 1.62 -5.90 19.22
N LEU A 161 0.96 -7.03 19.41
CA LEU A 161 -0.50 -7.13 19.27
C LEU A 161 -1.24 -6.24 20.26
N ARG A 162 -0.80 -6.17 21.50
CA ARG A 162 -1.38 -5.28 22.53
C ARG A 162 -1.24 -3.81 22.14
N LYS A 163 -0.04 -3.37 21.75
CA LYS A 163 0.20 -1.98 21.30
C LYS A 163 -0.61 -1.66 20.04
N ALA A 164 -0.67 -2.57 19.07
CA ALA A 164 -1.44 -2.39 17.85
C ALA A 164 -2.93 -2.18 18.15
N SER A 165 -3.50 -2.94 19.07
CA SER A 165 -4.90 -2.79 19.48
C SER A 165 -5.17 -1.43 20.14
N LEU A 166 -4.23 -0.90 20.91
CA LEU A 166 -4.34 0.45 21.50
C LEU A 166 -4.28 1.53 20.43
N ILE A 167 -3.31 1.44 19.50
CA ILE A 167 -3.19 2.38 18.39
C ILE A 167 -4.45 2.40 17.53
N GLU A 168 -5.02 1.23 17.22
CA GLU A 168 -6.25 1.12 16.44
C GLU A 168 -7.42 1.81 17.15
N LYS A 169 -7.57 1.58 18.45
CA LYS A 169 -8.60 2.22 19.28
C LYS A 169 -8.48 3.74 19.25
N ASP A 170 -7.28 4.27 19.40
CA ASP A 170 -7.01 5.70 19.37
C ASP A 170 -7.31 6.32 18.00
N GLN A 171 -6.98 5.60 16.91
CA GLN A 171 -7.31 6.03 15.56
C GLN A 171 -8.82 6.09 15.30
N LYS A 172 -9.58 5.13 15.84
CA LYS A 172 -11.05 5.10 15.76
C LYS A 172 -11.68 6.25 16.54
N ASN A 173 -11.14 6.59 17.70
CA ASN A 173 -11.64 7.69 18.54
C ASN A 173 -11.38 9.07 17.90
N LYS A 174 -10.26 9.26 17.20
CA LYS A 174 -9.94 10.51 16.50
C LYS A 174 -10.75 10.75 15.23
N LYS A 175 -11.43 9.73 14.71
CA LYS A 175 -12.28 9.82 13.50
C LYS A 175 -13.76 10.07 13.82
N LYS A 176 -14.16 10.03 15.10
CA LYS A 176 -15.46 10.43 15.59
C LYS A 176 -15.48 11.90 16.01
#